data_ac95480f7d711c9ae330edd77d8b06d2
#
_entry.id   ac95480f7d711c9ae330edd77d8b06d2
#
_cell.length_a   1.000
_cell.length_b   1.000
_cell.length_c   1.000
_cell.angle_alpha   90.00
_cell.angle_beta   90.00
_cell.angle_gamma   90.00
#
_symmetry.space_group_name_H-M   'P 1'
#
loop_
_entity.id
_entity.type
_entity.pdbx_description
1 polymer ?
#
loop_
_entity_poly.entity_id
_entity_poly.type
_entity_poly.pdbx_seq_one_letter_code
_entity_poly.pdbx_strand_id
1 'polypeptide(L)'
;MAEPRLFGTHTPFHSLPNSLKEFNCKIVYICRNPFDVFVSAWSFFKKIKGGPLPTPSLEEAFEMYCNGIIEFGPWWSHMLGYWKESIARPNKVLFLKYEDLKEDANFHVKKVAEFLGYPFTHEEESNGVIESIVKLCSFEEMKDLDVNKSGIINFQVKSFENNLFFRKAEIGDWVNYFSQPMIEKLSKIIEEKLSGSGLSFKMK
;
A
#
# COMPACT_ATOMS: atom_id res chain seq x y z
N MET A 1 -23.60 -13.79 5.32
CA MET A 1 -22.41 -13.78 4.42
C MET A 1 -21.55 -14.96 4.79
N ALA A 2 -20.97 -15.64 3.79
CA ALA A 2 -20.05 -16.75 4.05
C ALA A 2 -18.75 -16.24 4.72
N GLU A 3 -18.13 -17.06 5.56
CA GLU A 3 -16.81 -16.81 6.14
C GLU A 3 -15.74 -17.64 5.41
N PRO A 4 -14.47 -17.19 5.37
CA PRO A 4 -13.95 -15.93 5.91
C PRO A 4 -14.35 -14.69 5.11
N ARG A 5 -14.45 -13.52 5.78
CA ARG A 5 -14.75 -12.23 5.14
C ARG A 5 -13.49 -11.39 5.00
N LEU A 6 -13.29 -10.84 3.81
CA LEU A 6 -12.19 -9.91 3.52
C LEU A 6 -12.74 -8.49 3.36
N PHE A 7 -12.08 -7.53 3.99
CA PHE A 7 -12.39 -6.11 3.88
C PHE A 7 -11.13 -5.33 3.52
N GLY A 8 -11.25 -4.42 2.57
CA GLY A 8 -10.19 -3.45 2.26
C GLY A 8 -10.52 -2.10 2.89
N THR A 9 -9.51 -1.41 3.42
CA THR A 9 -9.65 -0.06 3.96
C THR A 9 -8.34 0.72 3.85
N HIS A 10 -8.48 2.05 3.76
CA HIS A 10 -7.36 2.99 3.90
C HIS A 10 -7.35 3.70 5.26
N THR A 11 -8.18 3.27 6.20
CA THR A 11 -8.33 3.93 7.51
C THR A 11 -7.07 3.76 8.36
N PRO A 12 -6.52 4.84 8.94
CA PRO A 12 -5.42 4.75 9.90
C PRO A 12 -5.80 3.88 11.11
N PHE A 13 -4.82 3.18 11.69
CA PHE A 13 -5.10 2.23 12.77
C PHE A 13 -5.86 2.84 13.95
N HIS A 14 -5.51 4.06 14.38
CA HIS A 14 -6.17 4.73 15.49
C HIS A 14 -7.66 5.01 15.22
N SER A 15 -8.04 5.20 13.96
CA SER A 15 -9.41 5.48 13.52
C SER A 15 -10.22 4.22 13.20
N LEU A 16 -9.62 3.03 13.27
CA LEU A 16 -10.37 1.79 13.13
C LEU A 16 -11.39 1.65 14.27
N PRO A 17 -12.59 1.08 14.01
CA PRO A 17 -13.55 0.73 15.05
C PRO A 17 -12.92 -0.13 16.14
N ASN A 18 -13.29 0.08 17.40
CA ASN A 18 -12.78 -0.72 18.52
C ASN A 18 -13.08 -2.21 18.34
N SER A 19 -14.20 -2.55 17.72
CA SER A 19 -14.52 -3.92 17.37
C SER A 19 -13.41 -4.59 16.55
N LEU A 20 -12.84 -3.91 15.56
CA LEU A 20 -11.70 -4.44 14.77
C LEU A 20 -10.40 -4.51 15.58
N LYS A 21 -10.23 -3.62 16.56
CA LYS A 21 -9.04 -3.61 17.43
C LYS A 21 -9.10 -4.71 18.51
N GLU A 22 -10.29 -5.07 18.98
CA GLU A 22 -10.52 -5.98 20.10
C GLU A 22 -10.86 -7.40 19.66
N PHE A 23 -11.65 -7.57 18.59
CA PHE A 23 -12.03 -8.88 18.09
C PHE A 23 -10.87 -9.64 17.42
N ASN A 24 -11.05 -10.96 17.29
CA ASN A 24 -10.05 -11.88 16.70
C ASN A 24 -10.02 -11.79 15.16
N CYS A 25 -9.89 -10.57 14.60
CA CYS A 25 -9.64 -10.38 13.18
C CYS A 25 -8.14 -10.22 12.93
N LYS A 26 -7.68 -10.72 11.80
CA LYS A 26 -6.31 -10.52 11.31
C LYS A 26 -6.27 -9.26 10.43
N ILE A 27 -5.20 -8.49 10.55
CA ILE A 27 -4.98 -7.28 9.76
C ILE A 27 -3.67 -7.45 9.00
N VAL A 28 -3.73 -7.39 7.68
CA VAL A 28 -2.54 -7.30 6.81
C VAL A 28 -2.43 -5.86 6.34
N TYR A 29 -1.35 -5.20 6.70
CA TYR A 29 -1.06 -3.84 6.27
C TYR A 29 0.13 -3.84 5.30
N ILE A 30 -0.05 -3.18 4.17
CA ILE A 30 1.01 -3.02 3.17
C ILE A 30 1.35 -1.54 3.07
N CYS A 31 2.60 -1.20 3.30
CA CYS A 31 3.14 0.13 3.03
C CYS A 31 4.10 0.10 1.84
N ARG A 32 4.48 1.27 1.38
CA ARG A 32 5.44 1.47 0.32
C ARG A 32 6.37 2.62 0.67
N ASN A 33 7.56 2.66 0.07
CA ASN A 33 8.52 3.76 0.19
C ASN A 33 7.80 5.11 -0.04
N PRO A 34 7.93 6.09 0.88
CA PRO A 34 7.24 7.37 0.80
C PRO A 34 7.48 8.16 -0.49
N PHE A 35 8.64 8.04 -1.13
CA PHE A 35 8.93 8.68 -2.42
C PHE A 35 8.03 8.12 -3.53
N ASP A 36 7.95 6.80 -3.64
CA ASP A 36 7.10 6.14 -4.63
C ASP A 36 5.61 6.29 -4.32
N VAL A 37 5.23 6.35 -3.03
CA VAL A 37 3.84 6.62 -2.62
C VAL A 37 3.41 7.99 -3.13
N PHE A 38 4.23 9.03 -2.94
CA PHE A 38 3.93 10.36 -3.44
C PHE A 38 3.69 10.36 -4.96
N VAL A 39 4.60 9.81 -5.74
CA VAL A 39 4.48 9.78 -7.21
C VAL A 39 3.25 8.98 -7.65
N SER A 40 2.98 7.87 -6.98
CA SER A 40 1.81 7.03 -7.28
C SER A 40 0.51 7.78 -7.00
N ALA A 41 0.38 8.39 -5.82
CA ALA A 41 -0.80 9.15 -5.42
C ALA A 41 -1.03 10.37 -6.32
N TRP A 42 0.02 11.20 -6.54
CA TRP A 42 -0.07 12.35 -7.42
C TRP A 42 -0.49 11.96 -8.84
N SER A 43 0.12 10.90 -9.40
CA SER A 43 -0.23 10.41 -10.74
C SER A 43 -1.66 9.88 -10.82
N PHE A 44 -2.16 9.26 -9.76
CA PHE A 44 -3.53 8.79 -9.67
C PHE A 44 -4.51 9.97 -9.63
N PHE A 45 -4.32 10.91 -8.71
CA PHE A 45 -5.21 12.06 -8.57
C PHE A 45 -5.19 12.97 -9.80
N LYS A 46 -4.06 13.10 -10.49
CA LYS A 46 -3.97 13.85 -11.75
C LYS A 46 -4.84 13.27 -12.87
N LYS A 47 -5.09 11.97 -12.87
CA LYS A 47 -5.92 11.31 -13.88
C LYS A 47 -7.41 11.38 -13.57
N ILE A 48 -7.78 11.65 -12.32
CA ILE A 48 -9.18 11.76 -11.93
C ILE A 48 -9.77 13.07 -12.48
N LYS A 49 -10.73 12.91 -13.42
CA LYS A 49 -11.44 14.04 -14.01
C LYS A 49 -12.62 14.46 -13.14
N GLY A 50 -12.98 15.75 -13.17
CA GLY A 50 -14.23 16.24 -12.57
C GLY A 50 -14.19 16.47 -11.05
N GLY A 51 -13.03 16.63 -10.45
CA GLY A 51 -12.91 17.11 -9.07
C GLY A 51 -13.34 18.59 -8.93
N PRO A 52 -13.82 18.99 -7.74
CA PRO A 52 -14.28 20.38 -7.49
C PRO A 52 -13.14 21.40 -7.48
N LEU A 53 -11.89 20.96 -7.38
CA LEU A 53 -10.70 21.79 -7.34
C LEU A 53 -9.74 21.41 -8.47
N PRO A 54 -8.95 22.36 -8.99
CA PRO A 54 -7.90 22.07 -9.95
C PRO A 54 -6.88 21.12 -9.30
N THR A 55 -6.34 20.21 -10.13
CA THR A 55 -5.28 19.31 -9.69
C THR A 55 -4.02 20.12 -9.40
N PRO A 56 -3.41 20.03 -8.21
CA PRO A 56 -2.20 20.75 -7.88
C PRO A 56 -1.03 20.36 -8.79
N SER A 57 -0.11 21.28 -9.03
CA SER A 57 1.18 20.98 -9.66
C SER A 57 1.94 19.92 -8.86
N LEU A 58 3.02 19.38 -9.44
CA LEU A 58 3.88 18.42 -8.73
C LEU A 58 4.46 19.04 -7.45
N GLU A 59 4.91 20.28 -7.57
CA GLU A 59 5.55 21.04 -6.48
C GLU A 59 4.55 21.34 -5.36
N GLU A 60 3.35 21.82 -5.70
CA GLU A 60 2.28 22.10 -4.72
C GLU A 60 1.85 20.81 -4.00
N ALA A 61 1.63 19.73 -4.75
CA ALA A 61 1.28 18.44 -4.18
C ALA A 61 2.40 17.88 -3.28
N PHE A 62 3.66 18.10 -3.66
CA PHE A 62 4.81 17.69 -2.87
C PHE A 62 4.91 18.47 -1.55
N GLU A 63 4.68 19.79 -1.58
CA GLU A 63 4.62 20.59 -0.35
C GLU A 63 3.51 20.12 0.59
N MET A 64 2.32 19.84 0.04
CA MET A 64 1.22 19.28 0.83
C MET A 64 1.62 17.95 1.47
N TYR A 65 2.23 17.05 0.69
CA TYR A 65 2.69 15.73 1.16
C TYR A 65 3.73 15.84 2.27
N CYS A 66 4.70 16.75 2.13
CA CYS A 66 5.72 17.03 3.13
C CYS A 66 5.12 17.57 4.44
N ASN A 67 4.00 18.28 4.37
CA ASN A 67 3.24 18.75 5.52
C ASN A 67 2.21 17.74 6.06
N GLY A 68 2.18 16.52 5.51
CA GLY A 68 1.25 15.47 5.91
C GLY A 68 -0.18 15.66 5.41
N ILE A 69 -0.39 16.61 4.50
CA ILE A 69 -1.69 16.90 3.89
C ILE A 69 -1.87 15.93 2.71
N ILE A 70 -2.41 14.79 2.98
CA ILE A 70 -2.76 13.74 2.03
C ILE A 70 -3.99 13.01 2.55
N GLU A 71 -4.73 12.37 1.64
CA GLU A 71 -5.85 11.52 2.03
C GLU A 71 -5.39 10.43 3.01
N PHE A 72 -6.12 10.27 4.11
CA PHE A 72 -5.75 9.39 5.25
C PHE A 72 -4.42 9.73 5.96
N GLY A 73 -3.90 10.93 5.74
CA GLY A 73 -2.64 11.40 6.34
C GLY A 73 -2.75 11.83 7.81
N PRO A 74 -1.66 12.25 8.40
CA PRO A 74 -0.30 12.28 7.83
C PRO A 74 0.24 10.86 7.55
N TRP A 75 0.90 10.67 6.39
CA TRP A 75 1.34 9.35 5.93
C TRP A 75 2.27 8.64 6.94
N TRP A 76 3.13 9.38 7.65
CA TRP A 76 4.00 8.81 8.69
C TRP A 76 3.22 8.31 9.90
N SER A 77 2.21 9.05 10.36
CA SER A 77 1.38 8.64 11.50
C SER A 77 0.53 7.41 11.15
N HIS A 78 0.01 7.37 9.92
CA HIS A 78 -0.73 6.23 9.40
C HIS A 78 0.16 4.97 9.42
N MET A 79 1.34 5.05 8.84
CA MET A 79 2.28 3.95 8.73
C MET A 79 2.79 3.50 10.10
N LEU A 80 3.22 4.44 10.96
CA LEU A 80 3.71 4.17 12.30
C LEU A 80 2.65 3.56 13.21
N GLY A 81 1.38 3.90 13.01
CA GLY A 81 0.27 3.30 13.76
C GLY A 81 0.21 1.79 13.55
N TYR A 82 0.23 1.33 12.30
CA TYR A 82 0.26 -0.11 11.99
C TYR A 82 1.60 -0.77 12.32
N TRP A 83 2.72 -0.07 12.16
CA TRP A 83 4.04 -0.58 12.53
C TRP A 83 4.13 -0.90 14.01
N LYS A 84 3.75 0.03 14.89
CA LYS A 84 3.73 -0.17 16.34
C LYS A 84 2.85 -1.35 16.74
N GLU A 85 1.69 -1.45 16.12
CA GLU A 85 0.76 -2.56 16.39
C GLU A 85 1.30 -3.91 15.90
N SER A 86 2.01 -3.96 14.80
CA SER A 86 2.62 -5.20 14.32
C SER A 86 3.73 -5.70 15.25
N ILE A 87 4.42 -4.80 15.94
CA ILE A 87 5.42 -5.15 16.96
C ILE A 87 4.73 -5.60 18.26
N ALA A 88 3.71 -4.84 18.70
CA ALA A 88 3.02 -5.12 19.95
C ALA A 88 2.12 -6.36 19.87
N ARG A 89 1.51 -6.61 18.73
CA ARG A 89 0.54 -7.68 18.50
C ARG A 89 0.81 -8.42 17.17
N PRO A 90 1.95 -9.12 17.03
CA PRO A 90 2.37 -9.75 15.76
C PRO A 90 1.40 -10.82 15.26
N ASN A 91 0.62 -11.43 16.16
CA ASN A 91 -0.42 -12.39 15.79
C ASN A 91 -1.70 -11.74 15.24
N LYS A 92 -1.86 -10.41 15.41
CA LYS A 92 -3.02 -9.64 14.96
C LYS A 92 -2.74 -8.77 13.74
N VAL A 93 -1.55 -8.17 13.68
CA VAL A 93 -1.18 -7.24 12.62
C VAL A 93 0.09 -7.73 11.93
N LEU A 94 0.00 -8.04 10.66
CA LEU A 94 1.12 -8.31 9.78
C LEU A 94 1.45 -7.05 8.98
N PHE A 95 2.66 -6.53 9.17
CA PHE A 95 3.15 -5.37 8.44
C PHE A 95 4.07 -5.82 7.30
N LEU A 96 3.76 -5.40 6.09
CA LEU A 96 4.50 -5.73 4.87
C LEU A 96 4.97 -4.45 4.18
N LYS A 97 6.12 -4.50 3.55
CA LYS A 97 6.60 -3.47 2.63
C LYS A 97 6.43 -3.94 1.20
N TYR A 98 5.94 -3.08 0.34
CA TYR A 98 5.74 -3.37 -1.08
C TYR A 98 7.05 -3.79 -1.76
N GLU A 99 8.15 -3.16 -1.37
CA GLU A 99 9.49 -3.44 -1.89
C GLU A 99 9.92 -4.88 -1.58
N ASP A 100 9.68 -5.35 -0.35
CA ASP A 100 10.01 -6.72 0.07
C ASP A 100 9.12 -7.74 -0.67
N LEU A 101 7.83 -7.43 -0.88
CA LEU A 101 6.92 -8.24 -1.70
C LEU A 101 7.40 -8.36 -3.15
N LYS A 102 7.96 -7.30 -3.72
CA LYS A 102 8.50 -7.30 -5.07
C LYS A 102 9.83 -8.06 -5.16
N GLU A 103 10.61 -8.08 -4.09
CA GLU A 103 11.89 -8.80 -4.02
C GLU A 103 11.68 -10.32 -3.93
N ASP A 104 10.74 -10.76 -3.08
CA ASP A 104 10.40 -12.18 -2.93
C ASP A 104 8.89 -12.37 -2.65
N ALA A 105 8.10 -12.42 -3.72
CA ALA A 105 6.66 -12.59 -3.64
C ALA A 105 6.28 -13.96 -3.06
N ASN A 106 7.02 -15.03 -3.40
CA ASN A 106 6.72 -16.38 -2.94
C ASN A 106 6.85 -16.49 -1.42
N PHE A 107 7.95 -15.97 -0.86
CA PHE A 107 8.15 -15.92 0.58
C PHE A 107 7.02 -15.16 1.28
N HIS A 108 6.64 -14.00 0.75
CA HIS A 108 5.63 -13.16 1.39
C HIS A 108 4.21 -13.72 1.27
N VAL A 109 3.87 -14.39 0.18
CA VAL A 109 2.58 -15.10 0.05
C VAL A 109 2.50 -16.23 1.08
N LYS A 110 3.57 -17.00 1.25
CA LYS A 110 3.66 -18.04 2.28
C LYS A 110 3.49 -17.46 3.68
N LYS A 111 4.19 -16.37 3.98
CA LYS A 111 4.09 -15.64 5.26
C LYS A 111 2.67 -15.13 5.54
N VAL A 112 1.97 -14.63 4.53
CA VAL A 112 0.57 -14.20 4.66
C VAL A 112 -0.34 -15.39 4.96
N ALA A 113 -0.17 -16.51 4.26
CA ALA A 113 -0.95 -17.73 4.49
C ALA A 113 -0.77 -18.26 5.91
N GLU A 114 0.48 -18.36 6.39
CA GLU A 114 0.81 -18.73 7.77
C GLU A 114 0.17 -17.78 8.79
N PHE A 115 0.32 -16.48 8.57
CA PHE A 115 -0.27 -15.46 9.43
C PHE A 115 -1.80 -15.59 9.51
N LEU A 116 -2.47 -15.89 8.41
CA LEU A 116 -3.93 -16.07 8.37
C LEU A 116 -4.39 -17.39 8.99
N GLY A 117 -3.48 -18.34 9.23
CA GLY A 117 -3.79 -19.66 9.78
C GLY A 117 -4.12 -20.71 8.72
N TYR A 118 -3.72 -20.45 7.47
CA TYR A 118 -3.87 -21.37 6.32
C TYR A 118 -2.51 -21.62 5.65
N PRO A 119 -1.53 -22.22 6.38
CA PRO A 119 -0.22 -22.52 5.80
C PRO A 119 -0.35 -23.49 4.63
N PHE A 120 0.51 -23.31 3.63
CA PHE A 120 0.60 -24.27 2.53
C PHE A 120 1.11 -25.63 3.02
N THR A 121 0.57 -26.70 2.47
CA THR A 121 1.06 -28.06 2.67
C THR A 121 2.31 -28.31 1.82
N HIS A 122 3.11 -29.32 2.18
CA HIS A 122 4.25 -29.73 1.35
C HIS A 122 3.86 -30.11 -0.08
N GLU A 123 2.68 -30.70 -0.26
CA GLU A 123 2.15 -31.06 -1.56
C GLU A 123 1.85 -29.81 -2.40
N GLU A 124 1.18 -28.81 -1.83
CA GLU A 124 0.90 -27.53 -2.50
C GLU A 124 2.19 -26.79 -2.88
N GLU A 125 3.17 -26.76 -1.98
CA GLU A 125 4.49 -26.17 -2.27
C GLU A 125 5.18 -26.92 -3.42
N SER A 126 5.20 -28.25 -3.38
CA SER A 126 5.85 -29.08 -4.41
C SER A 126 5.16 -28.99 -5.78
N ASN A 127 3.85 -28.75 -5.78
CA ASN A 127 3.04 -28.61 -7.00
C ASN A 127 3.03 -27.18 -7.57
N GLY A 128 3.80 -26.24 -7.01
CA GLY A 128 3.93 -24.87 -7.53
C GLY A 128 2.67 -24.01 -7.31
N VAL A 129 1.90 -24.28 -6.26
CA VAL A 129 0.67 -23.51 -5.96
C VAL A 129 1.01 -22.05 -5.62
N ILE A 130 2.12 -21.82 -4.88
CA ILE A 130 2.54 -20.48 -4.50
C ILE A 130 2.90 -19.66 -5.75
N GLU A 131 3.71 -20.23 -6.66
CA GLU A 131 4.08 -19.61 -7.92
C GLU A 131 2.87 -19.29 -8.79
N SER A 132 1.89 -20.20 -8.80
CA SER A 132 0.63 -20.01 -9.53
C SER A 132 -0.17 -18.83 -8.96
N ILE A 133 -0.26 -18.70 -7.64
CA ILE A 133 -0.93 -17.57 -6.97
C ILE A 133 -0.19 -16.26 -7.30
N VAL A 134 1.13 -16.24 -7.18
CA VAL A 134 1.95 -15.05 -7.48
C VAL A 134 1.76 -14.62 -8.94
N LYS A 135 1.75 -15.58 -9.87
CA LYS A 135 1.50 -15.31 -11.29
C LYS A 135 0.10 -14.71 -11.51
N LEU A 136 -0.95 -15.34 -10.97
CA LEU A 136 -2.33 -14.85 -11.09
C LEU A 136 -2.50 -13.43 -10.52
N CYS A 137 -1.78 -13.09 -9.46
CA CYS A 137 -1.79 -11.78 -8.82
C CYS A 137 -0.74 -10.81 -9.40
N SER A 138 -0.02 -11.19 -10.45
CA SER A 138 0.98 -10.32 -11.07
C SER A 138 0.34 -9.09 -11.71
N PHE A 139 1.10 -8.01 -11.81
CA PHE A 139 0.63 -6.78 -12.45
C PHE A 139 0.19 -7.03 -13.89
N GLU A 140 0.92 -7.87 -14.61
CA GLU A 140 0.64 -8.19 -16.02
C GLU A 140 -0.68 -8.94 -16.18
N GLU A 141 -0.91 -9.98 -15.38
CA GLU A 141 -2.17 -10.72 -15.42
C GLU A 141 -3.36 -9.87 -14.95
N MET A 142 -3.17 -9.16 -13.82
CA MET A 142 -4.26 -8.37 -13.23
C MET A 142 -4.69 -7.20 -14.11
N LYS A 143 -3.74 -6.47 -14.74
CA LYS A 143 -4.09 -5.32 -15.60
C LYS A 143 -4.89 -5.73 -16.82
N ASP A 144 -4.70 -6.98 -17.28
CA ASP A 144 -5.30 -7.49 -18.51
C ASP A 144 -6.70 -8.11 -18.32
N LEU A 145 -7.16 -8.26 -17.09
CA LEU A 145 -8.54 -8.67 -16.82
C LEU A 145 -9.55 -7.63 -17.35
N ASP A 146 -10.61 -8.08 -17.97
CA ASP A 146 -11.66 -7.21 -18.54
C ASP A 146 -12.24 -6.24 -17.50
N VAL A 147 -12.47 -6.73 -16.26
CA VAL A 147 -12.92 -5.91 -15.13
C VAL A 147 -11.95 -4.77 -14.79
N ASN A 148 -10.65 -4.96 -15.02
CA ASN A 148 -9.64 -3.94 -14.76
C ASN A 148 -9.40 -3.01 -15.94
N LYS A 149 -9.66 -3.46 -17.18
CA LYS A 149 -9.56 -2.64 -18.39
C LYS A 149 -10.72 -1.66 -18.53
N SER A 150 -11.93 -2.10 -18.26
CA SER A 150 -13.17 -1.35 -18.55
C SER A 150 -14.10 -1.21 -17.36
N GLY A 151 -13.79 -1.80 -16.21
CA GLY A 151 -14.60 -1.71 -15.00
C GLY A 151 -14.58 -0.33 -14.36
N ILE A 152 -15.62 -0.04 -13.60
CA ILE A 152 -15.78 1.22 -12.85
C ILE A 152 -16.07 0.86 -11.40
N ILE A 153 -15.31 1.45 -10.49
CA ILE A 153 -15.58 1.42 -9.05
C ILE A 153 -16.38 2.68 -8.69
N ASN A 154 -17.56 2.47 -8.12
CA ASN A 154 -18.40 3.54 -7.65
C ASN A 154 -18.20 3.76 -6.15
N PHE A 155 -17.66 4.91 -5.77
CA PHE A 155 -17.70 5.41 -4.41
C PHE A 155 -18.88 6.38 -4.25
N GLN A 156 -19.33 6.60 -3.02
CA GLN A 156 -20.53 7.40 -2.73
C GLN A 156 -20.59 8.75 -3.46
N VAL A 157 -19.45 9.34 -3.79
CA VAL A 157 -19.36 10.70 -4.38
C VAL A 157 -18.67 10.70 -5.76
N LYS A 158 -17.91 9.66 -6.11
CA LYS A 158 -17.12 9.60 -7.35
C LYS A 158 -17.02 8.18 -7.89
N SER A 159 -16.94 8.07 -9.22
CA SER A 159 -16.63 6.83 -9.90
C SER A 159 -15.23 6.90 -10.49
N PHE A 160 -14.51 5.78 -10.43
CA PHE A 160 -13.15 5.65 -10.96
C PHE A 160 -13.07 4.48 -11.92
N GLU A 161 -12.39 4.68 -13.04
CA GLU A 161 -12.04 3.59 -13.93
C GLU A 161 -10.99 2.69 -13.27
N ASN A 162 -11.19 1.39 -13.30
CA ASN A 162 -10.28 0.42 -12.64
C ASN A 162 -8.87 0.48 -13.22
N ASN A 163 -8.70 0.81 -14.50
CA ASN A 163 -7.41 0.93 -15.16
C ASN A 163 -6.50 2.02 -14.53
N LEU A 164 -7.06 2.99 -13.82
CA LEU A 164 -6.31 4.03 -13.12
C LEU A 164 -5.37 3.47 -12.04
N PHE A 165 -5.70 2.30 -11.47
CA PHE A 165 -4.88 1.63 -10.46
C PHE A 165 -3.66 0.93 -11.05
N PHE A 166 -3.61 0.73 -12.36
CA PHE A 166 -2.52 0.04 -13.07
C PHE A 166 -1.61 1.05 -13.77
N ARG A 167 -0.57 1.56 -13.05
CA ARG A 167 0.37 2.52 -13.63
C ARG A 167 1.64 1.85 -14.16
N LYS A 168 2.51 1.38 -13.29
CA LYS A 168 3.81 0.76 -13.64
C LYS A 168 4.18 -0.43 -12.77
N ALA A 169 3.75 -0.46 -11.51
CA ALA A 169 4.15 -1.45 -10.50
C ALA A 169 5.68 -1.56 -10.29
N GLU A 170 6.43 -0.48 -10.53
CA GLU A 170 7.90 -0.39 -10.41
C GLU A 170 8.30 0.24 -9.08
N ILE A 171 9.47 -0.14 -8.57
CA ILE A 171 10.13 0.48 -7.43
C ILE A 171 11.13 1.52 -7.95
N GLY A 172 11.21 2.67 -7.28
CA GLY A 172 12.19 3.70 -7.60
C GLY A 172 11.79 4.61 -8.77
N ASP A 173 10.55 4.55 -9.26
CA ASP A 173 10.08 5.45 -10.34
C ASP A 173 10.11 6.93 -9.93
N TRP A 174 10.17 7.21 -8.64
CA TRP A 174 10.28 8.57 -8.10
C TRP A 174 11.49 9.35 -8.63
N VAL A 175 12.57 8.69 -9.00
CA VAL A 175 13.78 9.34 -9.56
C VAL A 175 13.49 10.13 -10.84
N ASN A 176 12.42 9.80 -11.56
CA ASN A 176 11.99 10.47 -12.77
C ASN A 176 11.22 11.78 -12.52
N TYR A 177 10.88 12.07 -11.26
CA TYR A 177 10.00 13.17 -10.87
C TYR A 177 10.64 14.13 -9.87
N PHE A 178 11.56 13.65 -9.06
CA PHE A 178 12.12 14.41 -7.94
C PHE A 178 13.37 15.19 -8.35
N SER A 179 13.39 16.47 -8.02
CA SER A 179 14.63 17.25 -8.02
C SER A 179 15.47 16.95 -6.78
N GLN A 180 16.74 17.28 -6.82
CA GLN A 180 17.66 17.07 -5.68
C GLN A 180 17.13 17.74 -4.37
N PRO A 181 16.63 19.01 -4.39
CA PRO A 181 16.02 19.60 -3.19
C PRO A 181 14.81 18.86 -2.64
N MET A 182 13.97 18.27 -3.52
CA MET A 182 12.83 17.46 -3.10
C MET A 182 13.30 16.18 -2.39
N ILE A 183 14.34 15.53 -2.92
CA ILE A 183 14.93 14.32 -2.32
C ILE A 183 15.44 14.64 -0.92
N GLU A 184 16.24 15.69 -0.76
CA GLU A 184 16.81 16.11 0.52
C GLU A 184 15.72 16.45 1.55
N LYS A 185 14.70 17.20 1.12
CA LYS A 185 13.58 17.60 1.97
C LYS A 185 12.80 16.39 2.48
N LEU A 186 12.41 15.47 1.58
CA LEU A 186 11.63 14.30 1.98
C LEU A 186 12.46 13.31 2.80
N SER A 187 13.75 13.12 2.48
CA SER A 187 14.67 12.30 3.27
C SER A 187 14.75 12.79 4.71
N LYS A 188 14.91 14.11 4.92
CA LYS A 188 14.93 14.71 6.25
C LYS A 188 13.63 14.47 7.02
N ILE A 189 12.48 14.62 6.36
CA ILE A 189 11.18 14.37 6.98
C ILE A 189 11.05 12.89 7.38
N ILE A 190 11.46 11.96 6.51
CA ILE A 190 11.46 10.53 6.81
C ILE A 190 12.32 10.24 8.04
N GLU A 191 13.55 10.78 8.08
CA GLU A 191 14.45 10.63 9.20
C GLU A 191 13.83 11.17 10.49
N GLU A 192 13.30 12.40 10.47
CA GLU A 192 12.67 13.03 11.64
C GLU A 192 11.43 12.25 12.14
N LYS A 193 10.53 11.88 11.22
CA LYS A 193 9.24 11.27 11.57
C LYS A 193 9.33 9.80 11.93
N LEU A 194 10.28 9.06 11.35
CA LEU A 194 10.47 7.64 11.62
C LEU A 194 11.59 7.37 12.64
N SER A 195 12.29 8.40 13.11
CA SER A 195 13.34 8.29 14.13
C SER A 195 12.88 7.48 15.33
N GLY A 196 13.74 6.56 15.79
CA GLY A 196 13.48 5.71 16.96
C GLY A 196 12.40 4.63 16.78
N SER A 197 11.73 4.57 15.63
CA SER A 197 10.69 3.56 15.38
C SER A 197 11.21 2.20 14.95
N GLY A 198 12.43 2.14 14.43
CA GLY A 198 12.99 0.95 13.76
C GLY A 198 12.43 0.70 12.35
N LEU A 199 11.48 1.50 11.87
CA LEU A 199 10.96 1.42 10.51
C LEU A 199 11.89 2.20 9.56
N SER A 200 12.36 1.54 8.51
CA SER A 200 13.22 2.15 7.48
C SER A 200 12.85 1.65 6.09
N PHE A 201 13.25 2.38 5.06
CA PHE A 201 13.05 2.02 3.66
C PHE A 201 14.37 1.99 2.92
N LYS A 202 14.50 1.03 1.99
CA LYS A 202 15.62 1.02 1.03
C LYS A 202 15.44 2.20 0.08
N MET A 203 16.46 3.04 -0.03
CA MET A 203 16.56 4.06 -1.09
C MET A 203 17.29 3.39 -2.25
N LYS A 204 16.59 3.18 -3.34
CA LYS A 204 17.24 2.71 -4.59
C LYS A 204 17.46 3.89 -5.51
#